data_24656ffe3d73f26328e01d16ce35c50d
#
_entry.id   24656ffe3d73f26328e01d16ce35c50d
#
_cell.length_a   1.000
_cell.length_b   1.000
_cell.length_c   1.000
_cell.angle_alpha   90.00
_cell.angle_beta   90.00
_cell.angle_gamma   90.00
#
_symmetry.space_group_name_H-M   'P 1'
#
loop_
_entity.id
_entity.type
_entity.pdbx_description
1 polymer ?
#
loop_
_entity_poly.entity_id
_entity_poly.type
_entity_poly.pdbx_seq_one_letter_code
_entity_poly.pdbx_strand_id
1 'polypeptide(L)'
;MTSVSSKFIKSLLASVEHHCRKDPSRPLPSELFIGLYSVFGNMLAAALEILDRRGVTVFSARDSGRKVAVVAGSSGLRYTLSLRGQHCPCPAHQYTVMGGRGASHCKHMLALRLGLAMDWVNCETVEDER
;
A
#
# COMPACT_ATOMS: atom_id res chain seq x y z
N MET A 1 -10.09 20.49 10.16
CA MET A 1 -10.40 19.24 9.48
C MET A 1 -10.45 18.09 10.47
N THR A 2 -11.45 17.29 10.33
CA THR A 2 -11.62 16.14 11.21
C THR A 2 -10.71 15.00 10.76
N SER A 3 -9.93 14.47 11.67
CA SER A 3 -9.11 13.33 11.34
C SER A 3 -9.99 12.08 11.27
N VAL A 4 -9.66 11.21 10.33
CA VAL A 4 -10.39 9.98 10.17
C VAL A 4 -9.85 8.95 11.16
N SER A 5 -10.75 8.26 11.81
CA SER A 5 -10.37 7.25 12.80
C SER A 5 -9.56 6.13 12.13
N SER A 6 -8.53 5.66 12.82
CA SER A 6 -7.73 4.56 12.30
C SER A 6 -8.56 3.28 12.20
N LYS A 7 -9.59 3.14 13.02
CA LYS A 7 -10.51 2.02 12.92
C LYS A 7 -11.27 2.04 11.60
N PHE A 8 -11.70 3.24 11.19
CA PHE A 8 -12.43 3.37 9.93
C PHE A 8 -11.52 3.00 8.76
N ILE A 9 -10.28 3.48 8.79
CA ILE A 9 -9.33 3.17 7.73
C ILE A 9 -9.06 1.67 7.67
N LYS A 10 -8.85 1.04 8.80
CA LYS A 10 -8.62 -0.40 8.84
C LYS A 10 -9.84 -1.17 8.33
N SER A 11 -11.02 -0.73 8.72
CA SER A 11 -12.25 -1.37 8.28
C SER A 11 -12.42 -1.25 6.76
N LEU A 12 -12.11 -0.07 6.23
CA LEU A 12 -12.22 0.17 4.80
C LEU A 12 -11.25 -0.72 4.01
N LEU A 13 -10.00 -0.79 4.46
CA LEU A 13 -9.00 -1.62 3.80
C LEU A 13 -9.36 -3.10 3.92
N ALA A 14 -9.92 -3.50 5.06
CA ALA A 14 -10.38 -4.89 5.23
C ALA A 14 -11.52 -5.22 4.28
N SER A 15 -12.41 -4.25 4.02
CA SER A 15 -13.50 -4.45 3.08
C SER A 15 -12.97 -4.64 1.66
N VAL A 16 -11.95 -3.87 1.30
CA VAL A 16 -11.31 -4.04 -0.01
C VAL A 16 -10.72 -5.44 -0.12
N GLU A 17 -10.00 -5.85 0.91
CA GLU A 17 -9.36 -7.16 0.91
C GLU A 17 -10.39 -8.28 0.81
N HIS A 18 -11.48 -8.16 1.56
CA HIS A 18 -12.54 -9.16 1.54
C HIS A 18 -13.17 -9.28 0.15
N HIS A 19 -13.46 -8.16 -0.46
CA HIS A 19 -14.04 -8.14 -1.79
C HIS A 19 -13.12 -8.82 -2.81
N CYS A 20 -11.84 -8.50 -2.76
CA CYS A 20 -10.88 -9.02 -3.71
C CYS A 20 -10.62 -10.51 -3.50
N ARG A 21 -10.72 -10.98 -2.27
CA ARG A 21 -10.55 -12.40 -2.00
C ARG A 21 -11.68 -13.22 -2.61
N LYS A 22 -12.88 -12.66 -2.62
CA LYS A 22 -14.03 -13.37 -3.19
C LYS A 22 -13.89 -13.52 -4.69
N ASP A 23 -13.44 -12.47 -5.36
CA ASP A 23 -13.30 -12.51 -6.81
C ASP A 23 -12.27 -11.47 -7.23
N PRO A 24 -11.01 -11.87 -7.34
CA PRO A 24 -9.95 -10.91 -7.68
C PRO A 24 -10.12 -10.25 -9.05
N SER A 25 -10.88 -10.86 -9.95
CA SER A 25 -11.05 -10.32 -11.28
C SER A 25 -12.11 -9.23 -11.35
N ARG A 26 -12.91 -9.07 -10.29
CA ARG A 26 -13.98 -8.07 -10.29
C ARG A 26 -13.42 -6.71 -9.87
N PRO A 27 -13.88 -5.65 -10.53
CA PRO A 27 -13.47 -4.31 -10.09
C PRO A 27 -14.05 -3.99 -8.72
N LEU A 28 -13.42 -3.04 -8.04
CA LEU A 28 -13.92 -2.61 -6.74
C LEU A 28 -15.30 -1.98 -6.90
N PRO A 29 -16.21 -2.24 -5.97
CA PRO A 29 -17.50 -1.55 -5.98
C PRO A 29 -17.29 -0.05 -5.85
N SER A 30 -18.20 0.72 -6.46
CA SER A 30 -18.13 2.17 -6.38
C SER A 30 -18.10 2.66 -4.95
N GLU A 31 -18.83 1.99 -4.07
CA GLU A 31 -18.91 2.39 -2.67
C GLU A 31 -17.54 2.34 -1.99
N LEU A 32 -16.77 1.28 -2.26
CA LEU A 32 -15.44 1.15 -1.69
C LEU A 32 -14.50 2.18 -2.30
N PHE A 33 -14.59 2.40 -3.59
CA PHE A 33 -13.76 3.39 -4.25
C PHE A 33 -14.02 4.78 -3.70
N ILE A 34 -15.29 5.14 -3.53
CA ILE A 34 -15.66 6.42 -2.99
C ILE A 34 -15.14 6.57 -1.56
N GLY A 35 -15.26 5.51 -0.76
CA GLY A 35 -14.73 5.52 0.59
C GLY A 35 -13.23 5.76 0.63
N LEU A 36 -12.50 5.08 -0.22
CA LEU A 36 -11.06 5.26 -0.30
C LEU A 36 -10.71 6.69 -0.72
N TYR A 37 -11.42 7.21 -1.71
CA TYR A 37 -11.15 8.56 -2.16
C TYR A 37 -11.50 9.59 -1.08
N SER A 38 -12.56 9.35 -0.33
CA SER A 38 -12.95 10.26 0.76
C SER A 38 -11.87 10.34 1.82
N VAL A 39 -11.20 9.24 2.10
CA VAL A 39 -10.16 9.20 3.13
C VAL A 39 -8.84 9.70 2.59
N PHE A 40 -8.43 9.24 1.44
CA PHE A 40 -7.07 9.46 0.95
C PHE A 40 -6.96 10.55 -0.10
N GLY A 41 -8.06 10.92 -0.75
CA GLY A 41 -8.04 11.98 -1.75
C GLY A 41 -7.08 11.69 -2.89
N ASN A 42 -6.28 12.68 -3.23
CA ASN A 42 -5.34 12.56 -4.35
C ASN A 42 -4.26 11.51 -4.11
N MET A 43 -4.04 11.15 -2.85
CA MET A 43 -3.08 10.10 -2.54
C MET A 43 -3.53 8.77 -3.16
N LEU A 44 -4.84 8.55 -3.24
CA LEU A 44 -5.36 7.34 -3.86
C LEU A 44 -4.96 7.27 -5.33
N ALA A 45 -5.09 8.38 -6.05
CA ALA A 45 -4.71 8.40 -7.46
C ALA A 45 -3.21 8.11 -7.62
N ALA A 46 -2.38 8.69 -6.75
CA ALA A 46 -0.95 8.47 -6.80
C ALA A 46 -0.61 7.00 -6.51
N ALA A 47 -1.30 6.40 -5.54
CA ALA A 47 -1.06 4.99 -5.21
C ALA A 47 -1.48 4.08 -6.35
N LEU A 48 -2.61 4.36 -6.97
CA LEU A 48 -3.08 3.56 -8.09
C LEU A 48 -2.14 3.66 -9.28
N GLU A 49 -1.55 4.83 -9.48
CA GLU A 49 -0.57 5.01 -10.55
C GLU A 49 0.65 4.12 -10.32
N ILE A 50 1.09 4.02 -9.07
CA ILE A 50 2.20 3.13 -8.75
C ILE A 50 1.84 1.69 -9.08
N LEU A 51 0.63 1.28 -8.76
CA LEU A 51 0.18 -0.08 -9.04
C LEU A 51 0.03 -0.33 -10.54
N ASP A 52 -0.43 0.66 -11.29
CA ASP A 52 -0.55 0.55 -12.74
C ASP A 52 0.82 0.30 -13.39
N ARG A 53 1.85 0.91 -12.83
CA ARG A 53 3.21 0.77 -13.35
C ARG A 53 3.88 -0.50 -12.84
N ARG A 54 3.15 -1.34 -12.13
CA ARG A 54 3.71 -2.53 -11.49
C ARG A 54 4.85 -2.17 -10.55
N GLY A 55 4.64 -1.11 -9.78
CA GLY A 55 5.69 -0.55 -8.94
C GLY A 55 5.87 -1.20 -7.59
N VAL A 56 5.07 -2.20 -7.24
CA VAL A 56 5.19 -2.87 -5.94
C VAL A 56 5.63 -4.31 -6.18
N THR A 57 6.76 -4.69 -5.56
CA THR A 57 7.29 -6.04 -5.66
C THR A 57 7.51 -6.59 -4.26
N VAL A 58 7.05 -7.81 -4.03
CA VAL A 58 7.27 -8.51 -2.77
C VAL A 58 8.37 -9.54 -3.00
N PHE A 59 9.45 -9.41 -2.24
CA PHE A 59 10.56 -10.36 -2.30
C PHE A 59 10.48 -11.32 -1.13
N SER A 60 10.54 -12.60 -1.43
CA SER A 60 10.52 -13.65 -0.43
C SER A 60 11.86 -14.36 -0.43
N ALA A 61 12.47 -14.47 0.75
CA ALA A 61 13.72 -15.22 0.88
C ALA A 61 13.38 -16.70 0.91
N ARG A 62 14.09 -17.48 0.09
CA ARG A 62 13.76 -18.89 -0.12
C ARG A 62 13.83 -19.70 1.17
N ASP A 63 14.89 -19.54 1.92
CA ASP A 63 15.12 -20.41 3.08
C ASP A 63 14.43 -19.92 4.34
N SER A 64 14.51 -18.62 4.62
CA SER A 64 13.97 -18.08 5.84
C SER A 64 12.49 -17.76 5.76
N GLY A 65 11.98 -17.60 4.54
CA GLY A 65 10.60 -17.18 4.36
C GLY A 65 10.37 -15.72 4.65
N ARG A 66 11.42 -14.96 4.90
CA ARG A 66 11.27 -13.53 5.15
C ARG A 66 10.78 -12.82 3.90
N LYS A 67 9.95 -11.82 4.13
CA LYS A 67 9.39 -11.05 3.02
C LYS A 67 9.56 -9.58 3.26
N VAL A 68 9.88 -8.87 2.20
CA VAL A 68 9.93 -7.40 2.22
C VAL A 68 9.28 -6.91 0.94
N ALA A 69 8.77 -5.69 0.99
CA ALA A 69 8.17 -5.06 -0.18
C ALA A 69 9.06 -3.92 -0.63
N VAL A 70 9.16 -3.74 -1.94
CA VAL A 70 9.87 -2.62 -2.52
C VAL A 70 8.88 -1.88 -3.39
N VAL A 71 8.75 -0.58 -3.14
CA VAL A 71 7.84 0.27 -3.89
C VAL A 71 8.66 1.28 -4.69
N ALA A 72 8.44 1.30 -6.01
CA ALA A 72 9.15 2.20 -6.89
C ALA A 72 8.44 3.55 -6.94
N GLY A 73 9.13 4.59 -6.53
CA GLY A 73 8.59 5.94 -6.60
C GLY A 73 8.65 6.51 -8.01
N SER A 74 8.02 7.66 -8.19
CA SER A 74 7.93 8.28 -9.51
C SER A 74 9.27 8.76 -10.04
N SER A 75 10.22 9.03 -9.15
CA SER A 75 11.53 9.51 -9.54
C SER A 75 12.53 8.40 -9.84
N GLY A 76 12.09 7.16 -9.76
CA GLY A 76 12.97 6.02 -9.92
C GLY A 76 13.58 5.52 -8.64
N LEU A 77 13.39 6.23 -7.56
CA LEU A 77 13.85 5.78 -6.26
C LEU A 77 12.99 4.62 -5.77
N ARG A 78 13.62 3.71 -5.06
CA ARG A 78 12.93 2.55 -4.52
C ARG A 78 12.94 2.62 -3.00
N TYR A 79 11.81 2.30 -2.41
CA TYR A 79 11.65 2.33 -0.97
C TYR A 79 11.32 0.93 -0.47
N THR A 80 12.06 0.49 0.54
CA THR A 80 11.84 -0.83 1.13
C THR A 80 10.91 -0.67 2.33
N LEU A 81 9.81 -1.42 2.32
CA LEU A 81 8.82 -1.36 3.37
C LEU A 81 8.59 -2.74 3.94
N SER A 82 8.19 -2.80 5.21
CA SER A 82 7.73 -4.05 5.78
C SER A 82 6.37 -4.39 5.18
N LEU A 83 6.03 -5.67 5.18
CA LEU A 83 4.73 -6.06 4.64
C LEU A 83 3.56 -5.51 5.43
N ARG A 84 3.79 -5.12 6.66
CA ARG A 84 2.75 -4.50 7.47
C ARG A 84 2.42 -3.09 6.97
N GLY A 85 3.31 -2.49 6.19
CA GLY A 85 3.07 -1.17 5.65
C GLY A 85 2.97 -0.09 6.71
N GLN A 86 3.75 -0.20 7.77
CA GLN A 86 3.68 0.73 8.89
C GLN A 86 4.70 1.85 8.82
N HIS A 87 5.72 1.69 7.98
CA HIS A 87 6.78 2.68 7.88
C HIS A 87 7.33 2.71 6.47
N CYS A 88 7.51 3.91 5.98
CA CYS A 88 8.13 4.13 4.69
C CYS A 88 9.20 5.20 4.86
N PRO A 89 10.41 5.00 4.33
CA PRO A 89 11.48 5.98 4.49
C PRO A 89 11.38 7.19 3.58
N CYS A 90 10.28 7.34 2.83
CA CYS A 90 10.17 8.50 1.94
C CYS A 90 9.99 9.79 2.73
N PRO A 91 10.41 10.93 2.16
CA PRO A 91 10.29 12.20 2.87
C PRO A 91 8.86 12.57 3.25
N ALA A 92 7.90 12.26 2.38
CA ALA A 92 6.50 12.58 2.67
C ALA A 92 6.00 11.83 3.88
N HIS A 93 6.40 10.56 4.04
CA HIS A 93 5.98 9.79 5.20
C HIS A 93 6.53 10.40 6.48
N GLN A 94 7.81 10.77 6.46
CA GLN A 94 8.42 11.34 7.64
C GLN A 94 7.79 12.68 8.02
N TYR A 95 7.42 13.47 7.01
CA TYR A 95 6.86 14.78 7.27
C TYR A 95 5.39 14.72 7.67
N THR A 96 4.58 13.95 6.93
CA THR A 96 3.13 13.99 7.14
C THR A 96 2.61 12.93 8.09
N VAL A 97 3.22 11.74 8.08
CA VAL A 97 2.73 10.65 8.92
C VAL A 97 3.40 10.70 10.28
N MET A 98 4.73 10.60 10.30
CA MET A 98 5.45 10.55 11.57
C MET A 98 5.53 11.92 12.22
N GLY A 99 5.39 12.98 11.45
CA GLY A 99 5.37 14.33 11.98
C GLY A 99 4.02 14.76 12.54
N GLY A 100 3.02 13.89 12.52
CA GLY A 100 1.72 14.20 13.08
C GLY A 100 0.91 15.20 12.26
N ARG A 101 1.11 15.22 10.96
CA ARG A 101 0.42 16.17 10.11
C ARG A 101 -0.92 15.66 9.57
N GLY A 102 -1.47 14.63 10.21
CA GLY A 102 -2.81 14.20 9.91
C GLY A 102 -2.95 13.07 8.90
N ALA A 103 -1.90 12.74 8.17
CA ALA A 103 -1.96 11.64 7.23
C ALA A 103 -1.60 10.33 7.93
N SER A 104 -2.32 9.27 7.62
CA SER A 104 -2.05 7.96 8.18
C SER A 104 -1.11 7.14 7.31
N HIS A 105 -1.04 7.47 6.03
CA HIS A 105 -0.24 6.74 5.06
C HIS A 105 0.39 7.71 4.08
N CYS A 106 1.55 7.35 3.56
CA CYS A 106 2.06 7.99 2.36
C CYS A 106 1.59 7.18 1.16
N LYS A 107 1.79 7.73 -0.04
CA LYS A 107 1.32 7.04 -1.24
C LYS A 107 1.98 5.67 -1.42
N HIS A 108 3.22 5.52 -0.95
CA HIS A 108 3.92 4.24 -1.07
C HIS A 108 3.31 3.19 -0.15
N MET A 109 2.99 3.57 1.07
CA MET A 109 2.33 2.65 1.99
C MET A 109 0.94 2.28 1.49
N LEU A 110 0.22 3.26 0.97
CA LEU A 110 -1.12 3.00 0.46
C LEU A 110 -1.05 2.08 -0.75
N ALA A 111 -0.09 2.31 -1.65
CA ALA A 111 0.08 1.43 -2.80
C ALA A 111 0.36 -0.01 -2.37
N LEU A 112 1.22 -0.18 -1.36
CA LEU A 112 1.51 -1.51 -0.85
C LEU A 112 0.26 -2.16 -0.27
N ARG A 113 -0.47 -1.43 0.57
CA ARG A 113 -1.65 -1.99 1.22
C ARG A 113 -2.71 -2.38 0.18
N LEU A 114 -2.96 -1.51 -0.79
CA LEU A 114 -3.93 -1.81 -1.83
C LEU A 114 -3.45 -2.92 -2.75
N GLY A 115 -2.16 -2.91 -3.08
CA GLY A 115 -1.61 -3.95 -3.93
C GLY A 115 -1.72 -5.33 -3.30
N LEU A 116 -1.44 -5.43 -2.01
CA LEU A 116 -1.57 -6.70 -1.31
C LEU A 116 -3.04 -7.13 -1.24
N ALA A 117 -3.93 -6.19 -0.96
CA ALA A 117 -5.35 -6.52 -0.85
C ALA A 117 -5.93 -6.98 -2.18
N MET A 118 -5.52 -6.37 -3.27
CA MET A 118 -6.04 -6.67 -4.59
C MET A 118 -5.21 -7.71 -5.35
N ASP A 119 -4.18 -8.23 -4.69
CA ASP A 119 -3.24 -9.18 -5.31
C ASP A 119 -2.64 -8.60 -6.58
N TRP A 120 -2.26 -7.34 -6.51
CA TRP A 120 -1.76 -6.60 -7.66
C TRP A 120 -0.32 -6.18 -7.41
N VAL A 121 0.49 -7.16 -7.03
CA VAL A 121 1.91 -6.95 -6.76
C VAL A 121 2.71 -7.99 -7.52
N ASN A 122 3.98 -7.65 -7.79
CA ASN A 122 4.91 -8.62 -8.35
C ASN A 122 5.48 -9.43 -7.19
N CYS A 123 5.71 -10.71 -7.42
CA CYS A 123 6.28 -11.57 -6.40
C CYS A 123 7.54 -12.22 -6.93
N GLU A 124 8.62 -12.16 -6.16
CA GLU A 124 9.88 -12.77 -6.54
C GLU A 124 10.49 -13.50 -5.35
N THR A 125 11.11 -14.64 -5.65
CA THR A 125 11.81 -15.39 -4.64
C THR A 125 13.30 -15.16 -4.83
N VAL A 126 14.00 -14.88 -3.73
CA VAL A 126 15.43 -14.61 -3.78
C VAL A 126 16.14 -15.55 -2.83
N GLU A 127 17.44 -15.72 -3.07
CA GLU A 127 18.25 -16.52 -2.16
C GLU A 127 18.52 -15.73 -0.89
N ASP A 128 18.62 -16.45 0.23
CA ASP A 128 18.97 -15.78 1.46
C ASP A 128 20.40 -15.29 1.36
N GLU A 129 20.58 -14.02 1.70
CA GLU A 129 21.89 -13.42 1.75
C GLU A 129 22.35 -13.33 3.18
N ARG A 130 23.63 -13.44 3.38
CA ARG A 130 24.12 -13.41 4.71
C ARG A 130 24.81 -12.16 5.05
#